data_52e6033a1a15fcb590af7788bc599a5e
#
_entry.id   52e6033a1a15fcb590af7788bc599a5e
#
_cell.length_a   1.000
_cell.length_b   1.000
_cell.length_c   1.000
_cell.angle_alpha   90.00
_cell.angle_beta   90.00
_cell.angle_gamma   90.00
#
_symmetry.space_group_name_H-M   'P 1'
#
loop_
_entity.id
_entity.type
_entity.pdbx_description
1 polymer ?
#
loop_
_entity_poly.entity_id
_entity_poly.type
_entity_poly.pdbx_seq_one_letter_code
_entity_poly.pdbx_strand_id
1 'polypeptide(L)'
;MLKVELHTHTADDPHDDVPHSTVELIDRAARLGYDALAVTLHDRQLDLRPFVSYAKERGLVLLPGTERTIRGRHVLLINFRESVEQIQNFDELVAMKARSGGLVIAPHPFFSG
;
A
#
# COMPACT_ATOMS: atom_id res chain seq x y z
N MET A 1 -5.99 -19.64 -8.70
CA MET A 1 -4.90 -19.00 -7.92
C MET A 1 -5.10 -17.50 -7.93
N LEU A 2 -4.96 -16.86 -6.79
CA LEU A 2 -5.07 -15.41 -6.69
C LEU A 2 -3.79 -14.74 -7.15
N LYS A 3 -3.95 -13.66 -7.92
CA LYS A 3 -2.85 -12.82 -8.38
C LYS A 3 -2.94 -11.48 -7.67
N VAL A 4 -1.93 -11.15 -6.88
CA VAL A 4 -1.95 -10.01 -5.96
C VAL A 4 -0.71 -9.14 -6.16
N GLU A 5 -0.88 -7.81 -6.18
CA GLU A 5 0.22 -6.87 -6.17
C GLU A 5 0.15 -6.01 -4.91
N LEU A 6 1.19 -6.05 -4.08
CA LEU A 6 1.20 -5.43 -2.77
C LEU A 6 2.14 -4.24 -2.63
N HIS A 7 2.83 -3.83 -3.70
CA HIS A 7 3.79 -2.72 -3.64
C HIS A 7 3.67 -1.86 -4.90
N THR A 8 2.86 -0.80 -4.85
CA THR A 8 2.66 0.08 -6.00
C THR A 8 2.57 1.53 -5.57
N HIS A 9 2.91 2.43 -6.51
CA HIS A 9 2.83 3.87 -6.34
C HIS A 9 2.05 4.49 -7.50
N THR A 10 1.46 5.64 -7.26
CA THR A 10 0.72 6.41 -8.27
C THR A 10 1.07 7.89 -8.18
N ALA A 11 0.48 8.69 -9.05
CA ALA A 11 0.67 10.14 -9.06
C ALA A 11 0.21 10.81 -7.76
N ASP A 12 -0.52 10.09 -6.92
CA ASP A 12 -0.94 10.60 -5.60
C ASP A 12 0.18 10.51 -4.55
N ASP A 13 1.33 9.93 -4.90
CA ASP A 13 2.47 9.81 -3.97
C ASP A 13 3.00 11.18 -3.58
N PRO A 14 3.14 11.47 -2.27
CA PRO A 14 3.62 12.78 -1.82
C PRO A 14 5.12 13.00 -2.03
N HIS A 15 5.90 11.95 -2.24
CA HIS A 15 7.36 12.02 -2.29
C HIS A 15 7.95 11.71 -3.66
N ASP A 16 7.25 10.92 -4.49
CA ASP A 16 7.73 10.52 -5.79
C ASP A 16 6.89 11.14 -6.91
N ASP A 17 7.55 11.42 -8.03
CA ASP A 17 6.89 11.88 -9.23
C ASP A 17 6.55 10.68 -10.10
N VAL A 18 5.36 10.14 -9.91
CA VAL A 18 4.88 8.95 -10.61
C VAL A 18 3.91 9.39 -11.72
N PRO A 19 4.16 9.01 -12.98
CA PRO A 19 3.38 9.54 -14.10
C PRO A 19 1.96 9.00 -14.23
N HIS A 20 1.67 7.81 -13.70
CA HIS A 20 0.32 7.23 -13.83
C HIS A 20 -0.55 7.52 -12.62
N SER A 21 -1.83 7.76 -12.88
CA SER A 21 -2.81 7.99 -11.81
C SER A 21 -3.24 6.67 -11.16
N THR A 22 -3.95 6.78 -10.04
CA THR A 22 -4.51 5.60 -9.38
C THR A 22 -5.52 4.89 -10.27
N VAL A 23 -6.37 5.62 -11.01
CA VAL A 23 -7.31 5.01 -11.94
C VAL A 23 -6.59 4.26 -13.06
N GLU A 24 -5.53 4.83 -13.60
CA GLU A 24 -4.74 4.17 -14.64
C GLU A 24 -4.10 2.88 -14.13
N LEU A 25 -3.61 2.88 -12.89
CA LEU A 25 -3.04 1.68 -12.27
C LEU A 25 -4.11 0.60 -12.08
N ILE A 26 -5.30 0.99 -11.61
CA ILE A 26 -6.42 0.06 -11.44
C ILE A 26 -6.79 -0.57 -12.78
N ASP A 27 -6.90 0.23 -13.84
CA ASP A 27 -7.22 -0.28 -15.17
C ASP A 27 -6.18 -1.28 -15.65
N ARG A 28 -4.91 -0.96 -15.46
CA ARG A 28 -3.82 -1.86 -15.89
C ARG A 28 -3.84 -3.16 -15.09
N ALA A 29 -3.99 -3.09 -13.77
CA ALA A 29 -4.03 -4.28 -12.92
C ALA A 29 -5.19 -5.19 -13.30
N ALA A 30 -6.36 -4.60 -13.56
CA ALA A 30 -7.54 -5.36 -13.98
C ALA A 30 -7.30 -6.06 -15.32
N ARG A 31 -6.72 -5.34 -16.29
CA ARG A 31 -6.42 -5.92 -17.61
C ARG A 31 -5.41 -7.06 -17.51
N LEU A 32 -4.47 -6.99 -16.60
CA LEU A 32 -3.43 -8.01 -16.40
C LEU A 32 -3.92 -9.18 -15.55
N GLY A 33 -5.17 -9.16 -15.11
CA GLY A 33 -5.78 -10.28 -14.40
C GLY A 33 -5.45 -10.33 -12.91
N TYR A 34 -5.06 -9.20 -12.30
CA TYR A 34 -4.86 -9.16 -10.85
C TYR A 34 -6.21 -9.24 -10.14
N ASP A 35 -6.20 -9.91 -9.00
CA ASP A 35 -7.37 -10.07 -8.14
C ASP A 35 -7.40 -9.04 -7.03
N ALA A 36 -6.23 -8.61 -6.56
CA ALA A 36 -6.11 -7.60 -5.50
C ALA A 36 -4.90 -6.70 -5.74
N LEU A 37 -5.01 -5.46 -5.28
CA LEU A 37 -4.00 -4.44 -5.46
C LEU A 37 -3.91 -3.59 -4.19
N ALA A 38 -2.70 -3.41 -3.66
CA ALA A 38 -2.43 -2.42 -2.63
C ALA A 38 -1.65 -1.27 -3.23
N VAL A 39 -2.16 -0.06 -3.09
CA VAL A 39 -1.43 1.16 -3.42
C VAL A 39 -0.69 1.59 -2.15
N THR A 40 0.65 1.61 -2.21
CA THR A 40 1.50 1.83 -1.05
C THR A 40 2.32 3.10 -1.23
N LEU A 41 1.67 4.25 -1.08
CA LEU A 41 2.34 5.54 -1.22
C LEU A 41 3.35 5.74 -0.09
N HIS A 42 4.36 6.58 -0.34
CA HIS A 42 5.38 6.87 0.67
C HIS A 42 4.77 7.69 1.81
N ASP A 43 4.80 7.14 3.02
CA ASP A 43 4.43 7.78 4.28
C ASP A 43 3.01 8.37 4.31
N ARG A 44 2.15 7.92 3.40
CA ARG A 44 0.75 8.35 3.32
C ARG A 44 -0.11 7.19 2.85
N GLN A 45 -1.25 7.02 3.50
CA GLN A 45 -2.24 6.05 3.04
C GLN A 45 -3.21 6.74 2.09
N LEU A 46 -3.36 6.17 0.89
CA LEU A 46 -4.32 6.67 -0.09
C LEU A 46 -5.74 6.45 0.44
N ASP A 47 -6.59 7.47 0.31
CA ASP A 47 -8.01 7.32 0.59
C ASP A 47 -8.62 6.48 -0.53
N LEU A 48 -9.03 5.27 -0.23
CA LEU A 48 -9.56 4.33 -1.23
C LEU A 48 -11.03 4.58 -1.57
N ARG A 49 -11.76 5.35 -0.76
CA ARG A 49 -13.20 5.54 -0.95
C ARG A 49 -13.60 5.97 -2.36
N PRO A 50 -12.86 6.88 -3.02
CA PRO A 50 -13.22 7.27 -4.40
C PRO A 50 -13.02 6.16 -5.43
N PHE A 51 -12.26 5.11 -5.11
CA PHE A 51 -11.81 4.10 -6.08
C PHE A 51 -12.41 2.72 -5.89
N VAL A 52 -13.02 2.44 -4.73
CA VAL A 52 -13.46 1.09 -4.37
C VAL A 52 -14.48 0.54 -5.37
N SER A 53 -15.51 1.31 -5.69
CA SER A 53 -16.54 0.86 -6.63
C SER A 53 -15.99 0.69 -8.03
N TYR A 54 -15.14 1.62 -8.46
CA TYR A 54 -14.50 1.56 -9.78
C TYR A 54 -13.69 0.28 -9.94
N ALA A 55 -12.88 -0.07 -8.94
CA ALA A 55 -12.07 -1.28 -8.95
C ALA A 55 -12.95 -2.53 -8.89
N LYS A 56 -13.98 -2.53 -8.05
CA LYS A 56 -14.89 -3.67 -7.87
C LYS A 56 -15.60 -4.02 -9.18
N GLU A 57 -16.03 -3.02 -9.92
CA GLU A 57 -16.68 -3.24 -11.22
C GLU A 57 -15.76 -3.96 -12.21
N ARG A 58 -14.44 -3.88 -12.01
CA ARG A 58 -13.43 -4.50 -12.85
C ARG A 58 -12.88 -5.80 -12.25
N GLY A 59 -13.49 -6.28 -11.17
CA GLY A 59 -13.08 -7.53 -10.52
C GLY A 59 -11.84 -7.40 -9.66
N LEU A 60 -11.47 -6.20 -9.24
CA LEU A 60 -10.25 -5.92 -8.48
C LEU A 60 -10.60 -5.47 -7.07
N VAL A 61 -9.99 -6.11 -6.07
CA VAL A 61 -10.10 -5.72 -4.66
C VAL A 61 -8.96 -4.77 -4.32
N LEU A 62 -9.27 -3.59 -3.78
CA LEU A 62 -8.26 -2.66 -3.30
C LEU A 62 -8.00 -2.91 -1.82
N LEU A 63 -6.70 -2.94 -1.46
CA LEU A 63 -6.25 -3.09 -0.09
C LEU A 63 -5.59 -1.80 0.37
N PRO A 64 -5.91 -1.30 1.58
CA PRO A 64 -5.20 -0.14 2.10
C PRO A 64 -3.76 -0.49 2.42
N GLY A 65 -2.84 0.40 2.07
CA GLY A 65 -1.42 0.16 2.29
C GLY A 65 -0.62 1.44 2.30
N THR A 66 0.58 1.35 2.87
CA THR A 66 1.51 2.47 2.97
C THR A 66 2.93 1.93 2.97
N GLU A 67 3.81 2.58 2.22
CA GLU A 67 5.25 2.32 2.36
C GLU A 67 5.80 3.35 3.34
N ARG A 68 6.12 2.90 4.57
CA ARG A 68 6.66 3.77 5.59
C ARG A 68 8.18 3.67 5.64
N THR A 69 8.82 4.82 5.87
CA THR A 69 10.24 4.87 6.20
C THR A 69 10.36 5.02 7.71
N ILE A 70 10.80 3.96 8.38
CA ILE A 70 10.95 3.93 9.83
C ILE A 70 12.42 3.70 10.14
N ARG A 71 13.05 4.69 10.79
CA ARG A 71 14.48 4.62 11.13
C ARG A 71 15.36 4.32 9.90
N GLY A 72 15.03 4.95 8.76
CA GLY A 72 15.78 4.80 7.52
C GLY A 72 15.51 3.50 6.76
N ARG A 73 14.55 2.69 7.20
CA ARG A 73 14.19 1.45 6.53
C ARG A 73 12.78 1.51 5.98
N HIS A 74 12.60 0.97 4.78
CA HIS A 74 11.30 0.90 4.15
C HIS A 74 10.54 -0.32 4.63
N VAL A 75 9.29 -0.16 4.98
CA VAL A 75 8.38 -1.26 5.32
C VAL A 75 7.04 -1.02 4.66
N LEU A 76 6.45 -2.09 4.12
CA LEU A 76 5.09 -2.05 3.59
C LEU A 76 4.15 -2.47 4.70
N LEU A 77 3.14 -1.65 4.95
CA LEU A 77 2.11 -1.90 5.96
C LEU A 77 0.78 -2.02 5.23
N ILE A 78 0.25 -3.24 5.19
CA ILE A 78 -0.91 -3.58 4.38
C ILE A 78 -2.09 -3.97 5.26
N ASN A 79 -3.24 -3.37 5.01
CA ASN A 79 -4.52 -3.76 5.60
C ASN A 79 -4.55 -3.63 7.13
N PHE A 80 -3.93 -2.58 7.66
CA PHE A 80 -4.07 -2.23 9.07
C PHE A 80 -5.39 -1.52 9.29
N ARG A 81 -6.04 -1.78 10.43
CA ARG A 81 -7.32 -1.16 10.76
C ARG A 81 -7.19 0.28 11.26
N GLU A 82 -6.00 0.61 11.82
CA GLU A 82 -5.71 1.96 12.30
C GLU A 82 -4.70 2.62 11.38
N SER A 83 -4.64 3.95 11.42
CA SER A 83 -3.67 4.70 10.65
C SER A 83 -2.26 4.34 11.06
N VAL A 84 -1.38 4.11 10.07
CA VAL A 84 0.03 3.79 10.29
C VAL A 84 0.94 4.98 10.03
N GLU A 85 0.37 6.15 9.70
CA GLU A 85 1.16 7.31 9.30
C GLU A 85 1.96 7.92 10.45
N GLN A 86 1.56 7.70 11.71
CA GLN A 86 2.21 8.27 12.88
C GLN A 86 3.31 7.39 13.48
N ILE A 87 3.48 6.16 12.99
CA ILE A 87 4.47 5.22 13.53
C ILE A 87 5.88 5.78 13.28
N GLN A 88 6.69 5.91 14.32
CA GLN A 88 8.03 6.49 14.23
C GLN A 88 9.16 5.53 14.56
N ASN A 89 8.85 4.39 15.16
CA ASN A 89 9.85 3.39 15.51
C ASN A 89 9.25 2.00 15.46
N PHE A 90 10.12 0.98 15.54
CA PHE A 90 9.68 -0.41 15.39
C PHE A 90 8.91 -0.93 16.59
N ASP A 91 9.12 -0.36 17.79
CA ASP A 91 8.32 -0.74 18.96
C ASP A 91 6.86 -0.34 18.78
N GLU A 92 6.62 0.86 18.23
CA GLU A 92 5.28 1.32 17.93
C GLU A 92 4.64 0.43 16.85
N LEU A 93 5.43 -0.01 15.85
CA LEU A 93 4.94 -0.90 14.80
C LEU A 93 4.52 -2.25 15.39
N VAL A 94 5.33 -2.83 16.27
CA VAL A 94 5.01 -4.10 16.92
C VAL A 94 3.71 -3.99 17.71
N ALA A 95 3.54 -2.90 18.46
CA ALA A 95 2.32 -2.65 19.23
C ALA A 95 1.11 -2.49 18.31
N MET A 96 1.25 -1.76 17.22
CA MET A 96 0.18 -1.56 16.24
C MET A 96 -0.21 -2.88 15.59
N LYS A 97 0.77 -3.69 15.21
CA LYS A 97 0.54 -5.01 14.59
C LYS A 97 -0.26 -5.92 15.52
N ALA A 98 0.10 -5.95 16.81
CA ALA A 98 -0.61 -6.76 17.81
C ALA A 98 -2.05 -6.30 18.02
N ARG A 99 -2.31 -5.00 17.95
CA ARG A 99 -3.61 -4.40 18.23
C ARG A 99 -4.52 -4.38 17.00
N SER A 100 -3.96 -4.11 15.85
CA SER A 100 -4.73 -3.75 14.64
C SER A 100 -4.70 -4.83 13.56
N GLY A 101 -3.80 -5.79 13.65
CA GLY A 101 -3.60 -6.77 12.57
C GLY A 101 -2.86 -6.16 11.40
N GLY A 102 -3.02 -6.73 10.22
CA GLY A 102 -2.34 -6.27 9.03
C GLY A 102 -1.09 -7.07 8.71
N LEU A 103 -0.48 -6.76 7.57
CA LEU A 103 0.69 -7.45 7.06
C LEU A 103 1.87 -6.48 7.01
N VAL A 104 3.03 -6.92 7.47
CA VAL A 104 4.28 -6.14 7.44
C VAL A 104 5.24 -6.85 6.49
N ILE A 105 5.73 -6.11 5.50
CA ILE A 105 6.67 -6.67 4.51
C ILE A 105 7.88 -5.74 4.40
N ALA A 106 9.09 -6.31 4.37
CA ALA A 106 10.31 -5.59 4.06
C ALA A 106 10.56 -5.72 2.55
N PRO A 107 10.28 -4.67 1.75
CA PRO A 107 10.26 -4.80 0.29
C PRO A 107 11.63 -5.03 -0.35
N HIS A 108 12.70 -4.55 0.29
CA HIS A 108 14.08 -4.74 -0.20
C HIS A 108 15.01 -4.90 0.99
N PRO A 109 14.97 -6.07 1.66
CA PRO A 109 15.63 -6.25 2.96
C PRO A 109 17.14 -6.23 2.92
N PHE A 110 17.75 -6.39 1.74
CA PHE A 110 19.20 -6.42 1.61
C PHE A 110 19.81 -5.07 1.20
N PHE A 111 18.98 -4.04 1.03
CA PHE A 111 19.43 -2.70 0.67
C PHE A 111 19.07 -1.73 1.79
N SER A 112 19.99 -0.81 2.10
CA SER A 112 19.69 0.27 3.03
C SER A 112 18.99 1.40 2.29
N GLY A 113 17.95 1.89 2.88
CA GLY A 113 17.25 3.04 2.34
C GLY A 113 15.98 2.74 1.59
#